data_80b1768e5b009e2f57973a6e1fd81fbe
#
_entry.id   80b1768e5b009e2f57973a6e1fd81fbe
#
_cell.length_a   1.000
_cell.length_b   1.000
_cell.length_c   1.000
_cell.angle_alpha   90.00
_cell.angle_beta   90.00
_cell.angle_gamma   90.00
#
_symmetry.space_group_name_H-M   'P 1'
#
loop_
_entity.id
_entity.type
_entity.pdbx_description
1 polymer ?
#
loop_
_entity_poly.entity_id
_entity_poly.type
_entity_poly.pdbx_seq_one_letter_code
_entity_poly.pdbx_strand_id
1 'polypeptide(L)'
;REELKAETTVDGIWRDFFNEQDRLHMKDVKQIFDWSKRVRFMAGVTASFSFVFLLICLFCEKTGAEKTILWKVLWKVYRNIAGLILLAGVVAGFVVNRNFDYWFTWFHEKVFTNRLWMFDAEKDYMIRMLPEGFFSDMATWSLWIFGAGAVITGGFLWVKSRKETMRSSVETFRMDN
;
A
#
# COMPACT_ATOMS: atom_id res chain seq x y z
N ARG A 1 -12.59 2.77 -26.04
CA ARG A 1 -11.68 2.00 -25.14
C ARG A 1 -10.44 1.70 -25.95
N GLU A 2 -9.34 2.36 -25.65
CA GLU A 2 -8.08 2.14 -26.38
C GLU A 2 -7.61 0.71 -26.12
N GLU A 3 -7.45 -0.05 -27.18
CA GLU A 3 -6.77 -1.34 -27.14
C GLU A 3 -5.26 -1.10 -26.98
N LEU A 4 -4.58 -2.01 -26.30
CA LEU A 4 -3.13 -1.98 -26.21
C LEU A 4 -2.53 -2.26 -27.58
N LYS A 5 -2.09 -1.21 -28.25
CA LYS A 5 -1.42 -1.27 -29.57
C LYS A 5 -0.12 -0.49 -29.50
N ALA A 6 0.95 -1.11 -29.95
CA ALA A 6 2.26 -0.48 -30.04
C ALA A 6 2.95 -1.01 -31.30
N GLU A 7 2.78 -0.30 -32.40
CA GLU A 7 3.42 -0.65 -33.66
C GLU A 7 4.91 -0.25 -33.66
N THR A 8 5.78 -1.20 -33.92
CA THR A 8 7.22 -0.98 -33.96
C THR A 8 7.90 -2.04 -34.85
N THR A 9 9.17 -1.87 -35.15
CA THR A 9 9.96 -2.87 -35.83
C THR A 9 10.38 -3.95 -34.84
N VAL A 10 9.85 -5.14 -35.00
CA VAL A 10 10.15 -6.33 -34.20
C VAL A 10 10.83 -7.35 -35.12
N ASP A 11 12.07 -7.73 -34.81
CA ASP A 11 12.88 -8.67 -35.61
C ASP A 11 12.99 -8.24 -37.09
N GLY A 12 13.11 -6.91 -37.34
CA GLY A 12 13.21 -6.33 -38.69
C GLY A 12 11.87 -6.17 -39.42
N ILE A 13 10.76 -6.55 -38.87
CA ILE A 13 9.41 -6.48 -39.47
C ILE A 13 8.57 -5.46 -38.69
N TRP A 14 7.94 -4.53 -39.42
CA TRP A 14 6.98 -3.60 -38.84
C TRP A 14 5.69 -4.33 -38.48
N ARG A 15 5.39 -4.43 -37.17
CA ARG A 15 4.20 -5.09 -36.66
C ARG A 15 3.80 -4.58 -35.28
N ASP A 16 2.63 -4.97 -34.80
CA ASP A 16 2.26 -4.74 -33.41
C ASP A 16 3.22 -5.50 -32.48
N PHE A 17 3.73 -4.80 -31.48
CA PHE A 17 4.63 -5.35 -30.46
C PHE A 17 3.93 -6.41 -29.61
N PHE A 18 2.66 -6.18 -29.30
CA PHE A 18 1.84 -7.08 -28.48
C PHE A 18 1.03 -8.04 -29.33
N ASN A 19 1.10 -9.31 -29.02
CA ASN A 19 0.26 -10.33 -29.64
C ASN A 19 -1.17 -10.33 -29.04
N GLU A 20 -2.04 -11.19 -29.55
CA GLU A 20 -3.42 -11.27 -29.09
C GLU A 20 -3.53 -11.73 -27.63
N GLN A 21 -2.70 -12.69 -27.21
CA GLN A 21 -2.63 -13.17 -25.81
C GLN A 21 -2.23 -12.05 -24.85
N ASP A 22 -1.20 -11.26 -25.18
CA ASP A 22 -0.76 -10.09 -24.42
C ASP A 22 -1.91 -9.11 -24.21
N ARG A 23 -2.64 -8.77 -25.29
CA ARG A 23 -3.75 -7.81 -25.23
C ARG A 23 -4.93 -8.31 -24.39
N LEU A 24 -5.28 -9.58 -24.52
CA LEU A 24 -6.37 -10.19 -23.75
C LEU A 24 -5.99 -10.25 -22.25
N HIS A 25 -4.78 -10.68 -21.93
CA HIS A 25 -4.30 -10.70 -20.55
C HIS A 25 -4.27 -9.28 -19.94
N MET A 26 -3.74 -8.29 -20.66
CA MET A 26 -3.72 -6.90 -20.18
C MET A 26 -5.11 -6.29 -20.01
N LYS A 27 -6.10 -6.77 -20.74
CA LYS A 27 -7.51 -6.40 -20.51
C LYS A 27 -8.01 -6.91 -19.16
N ASP A 28 -7.66 -8.14 -18.79
CA ASP A 28 -8.00 -8.72 -17.49
C ASP A 28 -7.25 -8.00 -16.35
N VAL A 29 -5.95 -7.74 -16.53
CA VAL A 29 -5.13 -6.95 -15.60
C VAL A 29 -5.73 -5.55 -15.40
N LYS A 30 -6.19 -4.90 -16.46
CA LYS A 30 -6.85 -3.58 -16.37
C LYS A 30 -8.09 -3.61 -15.48
N GLN A 31 -8.88 -4.68 -15.51
CA GLN A 31 -10.05 -4.83 -14.64
C GLN A 31 -9.65 -4.85 -13.16
N ILE A 32 -8.54 -5.53 -12.82
CA ILE A 32 -7.98 -5.56 -11.45
C ILE A 32 -7.54 -4.16 -11.03
N PHE A 33 -6.85 -3.42 -11.90
CA PHE A 33 -6.45 -2.04 -11.63
C PHE A 33 -7.66 -1.11 -11.44
N ASP A 34 -8.70 -1.26 -12.23
CA ASP A 34 -9.92 -0.45 -12.09
C ASP A 34 -10.67 -0.77 -10.80
N TRP A 35 -10.70 -2.02 -10.39
CA TRP A 35 -11.20 -2.42 -9.08
C TRP A 35 -10.34 -1.83 -7.95
N SER A 36 -9.02 -1.92 -8.05
CA SER A 36 -8.11 -1.35 -7.04
C SER A 36 -8.25 0.17 -6.89
N LYS A 37 -8.53 0.90 -7.99
CA LYS A 37 -8.83 2.34 -7.94
C LYS A 37 -10.10 2.62 -7.15
N ARG A 38 -11.15 1.81 -7.30
CA ARG A 38 -12.40 1.93 -6.53
C ARG A 38 -12.16 1.69 -5.04
N VAL A 39 -11.43 0.63 -4.71
CA VAL A 39 -11.05 0.33 -3.31
C VAL A 39 -10.25 1.48 -2.69
N ARG A 40 -9.25 2.01 -3.40
CA ARG A 40 -8.47 3.17 -2.94
C ARG A 40 -9.33 4.41 -2.75
N PHE A 41 -10.26 4.68 -3.66
CA PHE A 41 -11.20 5.81 -3.52
C PHE A 41 -12.06 5.65 -2.26
N MET A 42 -12.65 4.49 -2.05
CA MET A 42 -13.46 4.20 -0.85
C MET A 42 -12.64 4.31 0.44
N ALA A 43 -11.43 3.78 0.43
CA ALA A 43 -10.50 3.91 1.56
C ALA A 43 -10.13 5.37 1.84
N GLY A 44 -9.89 6.16 0.80
CA GLY A 44 -9.63 7.60 0.91
C GLY A 44 -10.80 8.37 1.50
N VAL A 45 -12.02 8.08 1.06
CA VAL A 45 -13.26 8.66 1.62
C VAL A 45 -13.39 8.31 3.10
N THR A 46 -13.25 7.03 3.46
CA THR A 46 -13.32 6.58 4.86
C THR A 46 -12.24 7.24 5.73
N ALA A 47 -11.01 7.31 5.24
CA ALA A 47 -9.92 7.98 5.93
C ALA A 47 -10.20 9.48 6.16
N SER A 48 -10.78 10.16 5.16
CA SER A 48 -11.16 11.58 5.26
C SER A 48 -12.24 11.80 6.31
N PHE A 49 -13.28 10.98 6.33
CA PHE A 49 -14.32 11.03 7.38
C PHE A 49 -13.74 10.77 8.77
N SER A 50 -12.88 9.76 8.91
CA SER A 50 -12.22 9.44 10.18
C SER A 50 -11.33 10.59 10.65
N PHE A 51 -10.62 11.23 9.73
CA PHE A 51 -9.77 12.38 10.03
C PHE A 51 -10.59 13.58 10.51
N VAL A 52 -11.68 13.93 9.81
CA VAL A 52 -12.59 15.00 10.21
C VAL A 52 -13.20 14.71 11.57
N PHE A 53 -13.65 13.48 11.82
CA PHE A 53 -14.17 13.06 13.11
C PHE A 53 -13.15 13.24 14.25
N LEU A 54 -11.89 12.82 14.01
CA LEU A 54 -10.80 13.03 14.97
C LEU A 54 -10.54 14.51 15.24
N LEU A 55 -10.58 15.36 14.19
CA LEU A 55 -10.45 16.81 14.37
C LEU A 55 -11.58 17.36 15.26
N ILE A 56 -12.82 16.96 15.00
CA ILE A 56 -13.97 17.37 15.82
C ILE A 56 -13.75 16.96 17.28
N CYS A 57 -13.34 15.72 17.54
CA CYS A 57 -13.04 15.26 18.89
C CYS A 57 -11.95 16.10 19.55
N LEU A 58 -10.86 16.41 18.83
CA LEU A 58 -9.75 17.24 19.33
C LEU A 58 -10.18 18.68 19.66
N PHE A 59 -11.11 19.25 18.89
CA PHE A 59 -11.62 20.62 19.13
C PHE A 59 -12.72 20.67 20.17
N CYS A 60 -13.54 19.62 20.32
CA CYS A 60 -14.63 19.55 21.29
C CYS A 60 -14.17 19.21 22.70
N GLU A 61 -12.92 18.73 22.88
CA GLU A 61 -12.42 18.39 24.20
C GLU A 61 -12.16 19.60 25.07
N LYS A 62 -12.71 19.54 26.28
CA LYS A 62 -12.73 20.67 27.22
C LYS A 62 -11.58 20.65 28.22
N THR A 63 -11.01 19.49 28.50
CA THR A 63 -9.98 19.31 29.56
C THR A 63 -8.64 18.84 28.98
N GLY A 64 -7.54 19.26 29.61
CA GLY A 64 -6.19 18.81 29.26
C GLY A 64 -5.99 17.31 29.47
N ALA A 65 -6.69 16.74 30.46
CA ALA A 65 -6.63 15.30 30.75
C ALA A 65 -7.21 14.45 29.61
N GLU A 66 -8.36 14.86 29.07
CA GLU A 66 -9.03 14.16 27.96
C GLU A 66 -8.14 14.16 26.70
N LYS A 67 -7.52 15.30 26.37
CA LYS A 67 -6.56 15.40 25.26
C LYS A 67 -5.35 14.49 25.45
N THR A 68 -4.83 14.40 26.65
CA THR A 68 -3.70 13.52 26.98
C THR A 68 -4.06 12.06 26.75
N ILE A 69 -5.26 11.63 27.20
CA ILE A 69 -5.74 10.25 27.00
C ILE A 69 -5.90 9.96 25.52
N LEU A 70 -6.52 10.87 24.76
CA LEU A 70 -6.73 10.70 23.31
C LEU A 70 -5.39 10.51 22.57
N TRP A 71 -4.39 11.37 22.82
CA TRP A 71 -3.08 11.23 22.17
C TRP A 71 -2.35 9.94 22.54
N LYS A 72 -2.46 9.48 23.79
CA LYS A 72 -1.90 8.19 24.23
C LYS A 72 -2.58 7.02 23.51
N VAL A 73 -3.90 7.05 23.39
CA VAL A 73 -4.67 6.00 22.71
C VAL A 73 -4.33 5.99 21.22
N LEU A 74 -4.33 7.15 20.56
CA LEU A 74 -3.98 7.26 19.14
C LEU A 74 -2.57 6.72 18.87
N TRP A 75 -1.59 7.10 19.70
CA TRP A 75 -0.23 6.58 19.58
C TRP A 75 -0.17 5.05 19.76
N LYS A 76 -0.82 4.52 20.79
CA LYS A 76 -0.83 3.08 21.07
C LYS A 76 -1.46 2.28 19.92
N VAL A 77 -2.63 2.70 19.46
CA VAL A 77 -3.36 2.04 18.36
C VAL A 77 -2.54 2.11 17.08
N TYR A 78 -2.06 3.31 16.71
CA TYR A 78 -1.22 3.51 15.53
C TYR A 78 0.01 2.61 15.55
N ARG A 79 0.80 2.63 16.64
CA ARG A 79 2.01 1.83 16.78
C ARG A 79 1.75 0.34 16.58
N ASN A 80 0.67 -0.18 17.19
CA ASN A 80 0.35 -1.60 17.11
C ASN A 80 -0.10 -1.99 15.69
N ILE A 81 -0.96 -1.21 15.07
CA ILE A 81 -1.46 -1.48 13.71
C ILE A 81 -0.34 -1.31 12.68
N ALA A 82 0.39 -0.20 12.71
CA ALA A 82 1.49 0.05 11.78
C ALA A 82 2.60 -0.99 11.94
N GLY A 83 2.95 -1.35 13.18
CA GLY A 83 3.91 -2.41 13.46
C GLY A 83 3.48 -3.77 12.92
N LEU A 84 2.21 -4.14 13.10
CA LEU A 84 1.68 -5.40 12.56
C LEU A 84 1.70 -5.42 11.03
N ILE A 85 1.29 -4.33 10.38
CA ILE A 85 1.29 -4.24 8.91
C ILE A 85 2.72 -4.30 8.37
N LEU A 86 3.67 -3.58 8.98
CA LEU A 86 5.08 -3.61 8.57
C LEU A 86 5.66 -5.02 8.74
N LEU A 87 5.42 -5.66 9.88
CA LEU A 87 5.87 -7.03 10.12
C LEU A 87 5.29 -8.00 9.09
N ALA A 88 4.00 -7.93 8.85
CA ALA A 88 3.32 -8.77 7.85
C ALA A 88 3.89 -8.52 6.44
N GLY A 89 4.16 -7.25 6.07
CA GLY A 89 4.77 -6.90 4.79
C GLY A 89 6.19 -7.44 4.63
N VAL A 90 7.02 -7.35 5.67
CA VAL A 90 8.38 -7.90 5.66
C VAL A 90 8.36 -9.43 5.55
N VAL A 91 7.50 -10.10 6.33
CA VAL A 91 7.36 -11.56 6.28
C VAL A 91 6.85 -12.00 4.91
N ALA A 92 5.81 -11.36 4.39
CA ALA A 92 5.28 -11.67 3.06
C ALA A 92 6.33 -11.45 1.97
N GLY A 93 7.06 -10.33 1.99
CA GLY A 93 8.14 -10.05 1.06
C GLY A 93 9.24 -11.11 1.11
N PHE A 94 9.66 -11.51 2.31
CA PHE A 94 10.65 -12.57 2.48
C PHE A 94 10.16 -13.92 1.93
N VAL A 95 8.91 -14.31 2.23
CA VAL A 95 8.32 -15.58 1.79
C VAL A 95 8.17 -15.61 0.27
N VAL A 96 7.66 -14.52 -0.33
CA VAL A 96 7.48 -14.42 -1.79
C VAL A 96 8.83 -14.45 -2.51
N ASN A 97 9.83 -13.71 -2.00
CA ASN A 97 11.15 -13.63 -2.64
C ASN A 97 11.93 -14.98 -2.58
N ARG A 98 11.58 -15.88 -1.63
CA ARG A 98 12.20 -17.23 -1.54
C ARG A 98 11.78 -18.16 -2.67
N ASN A 99 10.56 -17.99 -3.17
CA ASN A 99 10.02 -18.84 -4.26
C ASN A 99 9.01 -18.02 -5.06
N PHE A 100 9.52 -17.07 -5.83
CA PHE A 100 8.72 -16.13 -6.60
C PHE A 100 7.79 -16.85 -7.60
N ASP A 101 8.31 -17.82 -8.35
CA ASP A 101 7.56 -18.56 -9.36
C ASP A 101 6.33 -19.26 -8.78
N TYR A 102 6.49 -19.87 -7.60
CA TYR A 102 5.36 -20.50 -6.91
C TYR A 102 4.28 -19.48 -6.56
N TRP A 103 4.66 -18.35 -5.96
CA TRP A 103 3.70 -17.32 -5.55
C TRP A 103 3.11 -16.58 -6.73
N PHE A 104 3.89 -16.37 -7.78
CA PHE A 104 3.43 -15.80 -9.04
C PHE A 104 2.35 -16.69 -9.68
N THR A 105 2.63 -17.97 -9.82
CA THR A 105 1.68 -18.96 -10.35
C THR A 105 0.42 -19.03 -9.48
N TRP A 106 0.60 -19.18 -8.17
CA TRP A 106 -0.52 -19.23 -7.22
C TRP A 106 -1.42 -18.00 -7.31
N PHE A 107 -0.84 -16.81 -7.38
CA PHE A 107 -1.59 -15.56 -7.54
C PHE A 107 -2.40 -15.56 -8.83
N HIS A 108 -1.78 -15.91 -9.95
CA HIS A 108 -2.44 -15.90 -11.24
C HIS A 108 -3.58 -16.95 -11.32
N GLU A 109 -3.38 -18.12 -10.78
CA GLU A 109 -4.42 -19.16 -10.69
C GLU A 109 -5.62 -18.76 -9.81
N LYS A 110 -5.40 -17.95 -8.78
CA LYS A 110 -6.47 -17.46 -7.91
C LYS A 110 -7.21 -16.25 -8.47
N VAL A 111 -6.54 -15.42 -9.21
CA VAL A 111 -7.07 -14.14 -9.69
C VAL A 111 -7.68 -14.27 -11.09
N PHE A 112 -7.09 -15.07 -11.95
CA PHE A 112 -7.54 -15.27 -13.32
C PHE A 112 -8.20 -16.63 -13.49
N THR A 113 -9.32 -16.67 -14.24
CA THR A 113 -10.04 -17.91 -14.57
C THR A 113 -9.54 -18.56 -15.87
N ASN A 114 -8.62 -17.90 -16.57
CA ASN A 114 -8.03 -18.34 -17.83
C ASN A 114 -6.52 -18.55 -17.69
N ARG A 115 -5.87 -18.98 -18.76
CA ARG A 115 -4.43 -19.24 -18.83
C ARG A 115 -3.67 -18.22 -19.69
N LEU A 116 -4.24 -17.07 -19.97
CA LEU A 116 -3.63 -16.03 -20.81
C LEU A 116 -2.35 -15.41 -20.18
N TRP A 117 -2.15 -15.60 -18.89
CA TRP A 117 -0.96 -15.15 -18.15
C TRP A 117 0.26 -16.10 -18.30
N MET A 118 0.07 -17.29 -18.89
CA MET A 118 1.16 -18.25 -19.12
C MET A 118 1.90 -17.87 -20.41
N PHE A 119 2.87 -16.98 -20.30
CA PHE A 119 3.66 -16.50 -21.43
C PHE A 119 4.86 -17.40 -21.71
N ASP A 120 5.21 -17.49 -22.97
CA ASP A 120 6.44 -18.11 -23.47
C ASP A 120 7.52 -17.04 -23.67
N ALA A 121 8.59 -17.08 -22.87
CA ALA A 121 9.66 -16.09 -22.95
C ALA A 121 10.38 -16.03 -24.32
N GLU A 122 10.25 -17.06 -25.16
CA GLU A 122 10.82 -17.06 -26.49
C GLU A 122 9.93 -16.31 -27.51
N LYS A 123 8.60 -16.26 -27.29
CA LYS A 123 7.60 -15.72 -28.22
C LYS A 123 6.94 -14.45 -27.75
N ASP A 124 6.76 -14.32 -26.43
CA ASP A 124 5.96 -13.24 -25.84
C ASP A 124 6.85 -12.13 -25.30
N TYR A 125 6.68 -10.92 -25.83
CA TYR A 125 7.48 -9.77 -25.41
C TYR A 125 7.05 -9.22 -24.07
N MET A 126 5.82 -9.46 -23.63
CA MET A 126 5.28 -9.00 -22.34
C MET A 126 6.12 -9.48 -21.17
N ILE A 127 6.45 -10.77 -21.11
CA ILE A 127 7.25 -11.35 -20.02
C ILE A 127 8.70 -10.84 -20.03
N ARG A 128 9.23 -10.47 -21.21
CA ARG A 128 10.58 -9.86 -21.32
C ARG A 128 10.61 -8.42 -20.82
N MET A 129 9.50 -7.68 -20.97
CA MET A 129 9.37 -6.30 -20.48
C MET A 129 9.22 -6.22 -18.97
N LEU A 130 8.58 -7.23 -18.37
CA LEU A 130 8.25 -7.28 -16.95
C LEU A 130 8.92 -8.51 -16.29
N PRO A 131 10.26 -8.50 -16.20
CA PRO A 131 10.99 -9.62 -15.58
C PRO A 131 10.68 -9.72 -14.08
N GLU A 132 10.98 -10.86 -13.48
CA GLU A 132 10.79 -11.13 -12.05
C GLU A 132 11.36 -10.02 -11.16
N GLY A 133 12.58 -9.55 -11.45
CA GLY A 133 13.24 -8.48 -10.71
C GLY A 133 12.43 -7.18 -10.64
N PHE A 134 11.67 -6.85 -11.68
CA PHE A 134 10.80 -5.66 -11.68
C PHE A 134 9.76 -5.73 -10.56
N PHE A 135 9.11 -6.87 -10.36
CA PHE A 135 8.09 -7.03 -9.32
C PHE A 135 8.70 -7.02 -7.92
N SER A 136 9.85 -7.64 -7.74
CA SER A 136 10.62 -7.62 -6.50
C SER A 136 11.03 -6.19 -6.11
N ASP A 137 11.55 -5.42 -7.06
CA ASP A 137 11.96 -4.03 -6.85
C ASP A 137 10.75 -3.14 -6.51
N MET A 138 9.65 -3.26 -7.25
CA MET A 138 8.41 -2.54 -6.97
C MET A 138 7.86 -2.82 -5.56
N ALA A 139 7.87 -4.08 -5.13
CA ALA A 139 7.46 -4.47 -3.79
C ALA A 139 8.39 -3.87 -2.71
N THR A 140 9.70 -3.92 -2.94
CA THR A 140 10.72 -3.37 -2.06
C THR A 140 10.58 -1.86 -1.91
N TRP A 141 10.47 -1.11 -3.00
CA TRP A 141 10.25 0.34 -2.97
C TRP A 141 8.95 0.72 -2.26
N SER A 142 7.87 -0.03 -2.52
CA SER A 142 6.59 0.20 -1.85
C SER A 142 6.70 0.01 -0.34
N LEU A 143 7.44 -0.99 0.12
CA LEU A 143 7.68 -1.26 1.55
C LEU A 143 8.51 -0.14 2.19
N TRP A 144 9.55 0.37 1.51
CA TRP A 144 10.35 1.50 1.98
C TRP A 144 9.53 2.78 2.11
N ILE A 145 8.72 3.13 1.11
CA ILE A 145 7.87 4.33 1.13
C ILE A 145 6.86 4.23 2.26
N PHE A 146 6.20 3.07 2.40
CA PHE A 146 5.25 2.84 3.49
C PHE A 146 5.94 2.90 4.86
N GLY A 147 7.11 2.28 5.00
CA GLY A 147 7.92 2.28 6.23
C GLY A 147 8.33 3.69 6.64
N ALA A 148 8.84 4.48 5.70
CA ALA A 148 9.22 5.88 5.96
C ALA A 148 8.00 6.72 6.40
N GLY A 149 6.86 6.60 5.71
CA GLY A 149 5.62 7.26 6.11
C GLY A 149 5.14 6.85 7.50
N ALA A 150 5.25 5.58 7.82
CA ALA A 150 4.89 5.05 9.14
C ALA A 150 5.80 5.62 10.25
N VAL A 151 7.11 5.71 10.01
CA VAL A 151 8.06 6.28 10.98
C VAL A 151 7.79 7.77 11.21
N ILE A 152 7.58 8.55 10.15
CA ILE A 152 7.29 9.99 10.24
C ILE A 152 5.99 10.23 11.03
N THR A 153 4.91 9.55 10.66
CA THR A 153 3.61 9.68 11.34
C THR A 153 3.69 9.22 12.79
N GLY A 154 4.37 8.11 13.03
CA GLY A 154 4.60 7.57 14.37
C GLY A 154 5.40 8.52 15.25
N GLY A 155 6.47 9.11 14.72
CA GLY A 155 7.26 10.12 15.41
C GLY A 155 6.44 11.34 15.81
N PHE A 156 5.59 11.84 14.91
CA PHE A 156 4.68 12.95 15.21
C PHE A 156 3.72 12.61 16.35
N LEU A 157 3.03 11.47 16.27
CA LEU A 157 2.08 11.04 17.31
C LEU A 157 2.76 10.81 18.67
N TRP A 158 3.95 10.24 18.64
CA TRP A 158 4.76 10.03 19.85
C TRP A 158 5.14 11.35 20.54
N VAL A 159 5.66 12.32 19.76
CA VAL A 159 6.04 13.64 20.28
C VAL A 159 4.82 14.36 20.87
N LYS A 160 3.69 14.35 20.15
CA LYS A 160 2.43 14.94 20.65
C LYS A 160 1.95 14.27 21.93
N SER A 161 1.91 12.94 21.97
CA SER A 161 1.51 12.18 23.17
C SER A 161 2.40 12.52 24.38
N ARG A 162 3.72 12.66 24.16
CA ARG A 162 4.67 13.03 25.24
C ARG A 162 4.47 14.45 25.74
N LYS A 163 4.31 15.41 24.81
CA LYS A 163 4.08 16.82 25.17
C LYS A 163 2.79 17.02 25.98
N GLU A 164 1.70 16.41 25.58
CA GLU A 164 0.43 16.50 26.32
C GLU A 164 0.51 15.82 27.69
N THR A 165 1.22 14.71 27.82
CA THR A 165 1.46 14.06 29.10
C THR A 165 2.24 14.96 30.06
N MET A 166 3.32 15.59 29.58
CA MET A 166 4.11 16.52 30.41
C MET A 166 3.31 17.74 30.83
N ARG A 167 2.50 18.30 29.90
CA ARG A 167 1.65 19.44 30.18
C ARG A 167 0.63 19.13 31.26
N SER A 168 -0.08 18.00 31.15
CA SER A 168 -1.06 17.60 32.16
C SER A 168 -0.44 17.37 33.55
N SER A 169 0.77 16.80 33.62
CA SER A 169 1.49 16.61 34.88
C SER A 169 1.86 17.95 35.55
N VAL A 170 2.26 18.95 34.78
CA VAL A 170 2.58 20.29 35.30
C VAL A 170 1.31 21.02 35.80
N GLU A 171 0.20 20.90 35.06
CA GLU A 171 -1.08 21.48 35.46
C GLU A 171 -1.58 20.87 36.78
N THR A 172 -1.47 19.54 36.94
CA THR A 172 -1.85 18.85 38.19
C THR A 172 -1.00 19.33 39.35
N PHE A 173 0.34 19.37 39.19
CA PHE A 173 1.25 19.86 40.24
C PHE A 173 0.96 21.29 40.67
N ARG A 174 0.53 22.15 39.72
CA ARG A 174 0.21 23.57 40.05
C ARG A 174 -1.12 23.71 40.82
N MET A 175 -2.04 22.76 40.67
CA MET A 175 -3.33 22.79 41.40
C MET A 175 -3.19 22.23 42.83
N ASP A 176 -2.20 21.39 43.09
CA ASP A 176 -1.97 20.76 44.38
C ASP A 176 -1.12 21.62 45.35
N ASN A 177 -0.54 22.74 44.83
CA ASN A 177 0.25 23.73 45.61
C ASN A 177 -0.43 25.11 45.62
#